data_9ab3544ee37e5de276df9bc3a850f78d
#
_entry.id   9ab3544ee37e5de276df9bc3a850f78d
#
_cell.length_a   1.000
_cell.length_b   1.000
_cell.length_c   1.000
_cell.angle_alpha   90.00
_cell.angle_beta   90.00
_cell.angle_gamma   90.00
#
_symmetry.space_group_name_H-M   'P 1'
#
loop_
_entity.id
_entity.type
_entity.pdbx_description
1 polymer ?
#
loop_
_entity_poly.entity_id
_entity_poly.type
_entity_poly.pdbx_seq_one_letter_code
_entity_poly.pdbx_strand_id
1 'polypeptide(L)'
;MTCGPAYESVDGVRRLTNFATGEIGTILSAAFQEGGYDVVCFRGEGSTFAAPTGVGLQSFSTNDSLARALRSLPRQPDLIFHAAALCDFKIVAIEGSDSKEKISSRSGGITIHLEPAPKILPELREWFPQALIVGWKYELDGQRSDAIASGAQQLRATGSDVCVVNGKAYGEGYGILRRDLSLRHCQDKKSLALALMEILAKNEKSTSAH
;
A
#
# COMPACT_ATOMS: atom_id res chain seq x y z
N MET A 1 2.10 1.58 -8.97
CA MET A 1 2.26 0.63 -7.85
C MET A 1 2.83 1.34 -6.65
N THR A 2 2.29 1.16 -5.44
CA THR A 2 2.95 1.60 -4.20
C THR A 2 3.26 0.38 -3.34
N CYS A 3 4.44 0.31 -2.70
CA CYS A 3 4.83 -0.84 -1.88
C CYS A 3 5.86 -0.48 -0.81
N GLY A 4 6.03 -1.38 0.16
CA GLY A 4 6.97 -1.20 1.26
C GLY A 4 6.45 -0.27 2.36
N PRO A 5 7.23 -0.10 3.43
CA PRO A 5 6.79 0.63 4.61
C PRO A 5 7.06 2.13 4.50
N ALA A 6 6.10 2.94 4.95
CA ALA A 6 6.35 4.30 5.41
C ALA A 6 6.96 4.28 6.82
N TYR A 7 7.49 5.41 7.26
CA TYR A 7 7.94 5.59 8.62
C TYR A 7 7.66 6.99 9.15
N GLU A 8 7.64 7.10 10.48
CA GLU A 8 7.66 8.36 11.21
C GLU A 8 9.01 8.51 11.90
N SER A 9 9.70 9.62 11.68
CA SER A 9 11.00 9.88 12.32
C SER A 9 10.80 10.21 13.79
N VAL A 10 11.44 9.43 14.67
CA VAL A 10 11.55 9.75 16.10
C VAL A 10 12.65 10.79 16.31
N ASP A 11 13.80 10.58 15.69
CA ASP A 11 14.95 11.49 15.68
C ASP A 11 15.81 11.24 14.43
N GLY A 12 16.99 11.84 14.37
CA GLY A 12 17.92 11.70 13.24
C GLY A 12 18.43 10.27 12.98
N VAL A 13 18.18 9.31 13.91
CA VAL A 13 18.70 7.93 13.81
C VAL A 13 17.64 6.85 14.07
N ARG A 14 16.45 7.22 14.57
CA ARG A 14 15.38 6.27 14.94
C ARG A 14 14.06 6.60 14.23
N ARG A 15 13.29 5.57 13.89
CA ARG A 15 12.00 5.68 13.24
C ARG A 15 11.00 4.64 13.76
N LEU A 16 9.72 4.96 13.72
CA LEU A 16 8.60 4.03 13.83
C LEU A 16 8.17 3.62 12.44
N THR A 17 8.02 2.33 12.18
CA THR A 17 7.70 1.81 10.86
C THR A 17 7.00 0.45 10.96
N ASN A 18 6.39 0.00 9.87
CA ASN A 18 5.81 -1.32 9.73
C ASN A 18 6.87 -2.36 9.31
N PHE A 19 6.61 -3.64 9.58
CA PHE A 19 7.48 -4.76 9.17
C PHE A 19 7.35 -5.14 7.69
N ALA A 20 6.69 -4.35 6.85
CA ALA A 20 6.54 -4.63 5.44
C ALA A 20 7.87 -4.60 4.69
N THR A 21 8.13 -5.64 3.89
CA THR A 21 9.37 -5.78 3.11
C THR A 21 9.31 -5.12 1.73
N GLY A 22 8.12 -4.78 1.24
CA GLY A 22 7.89 -4.33 -0.13
C GLY A 22 7.82 -5.46 -1.16
N GLU A 23 7.91 -6.73 -0.73
CA GLU A 23 8.01 -7.89 -1.60
C GLU A 23 6.85 -8.01 -2.59
N ILE A 24 5.60 -7.97 -2.10
CA ILE A 24 4.42 -8.19 -2.96
C ILE A 24 4.32 -7.15 -4.09
N GLY A 25 4.46 -5.87 -3.74
CA GLY A 25 4.39 -4.82 -4.76
C GLY A 25 5.57 -4.84 -5.73
N THR A 26 6.76 -5.28 -5.28
CA THR A 26 7.92 -5.48 -6.14
C THR A 26 7.68 -6.59 -7.15
N ILE A 27 7.18 -7.76 -6.71
CA ILE A 27 6.87 -8.89 -7.59
C ILE A 27 5.77 -8.53 -8.58
N LEU A 28 4.71 -7.86 -8.12
CA LEU A 28 3.64 -7.40 -9.00
C LEU A 28 4.14 -6.37 -10.02
N SER A 29 4.99 -5.41 -9.60
CA SER A 29 5.57 -4.42 -10.52
C SER A 29 6.35 -5.08 -11.66
N ALA A 30 7.19 -6.07 -11.34
CA ALA A 30 7.94 -6.82 -12.34
C ALA A 30 7.00 -7.59 -13.27
N ALA A 31 6.03 -8.32 -12.72
CA ALA A 31 5.09 -9.12 -13.51
C ALA A 31 4.25 -8.25 -14.46
N PHE A 32 3.79 -7.07 -14.01
CA PHE A 32 3.04 -6.14 -14.85
C PHE A 32 3.93 -5.52 -15.95
N GLN A 33 5.18 -5.18 -15.63
CA GLN A 33 6.14 -4.70 -16.63
C GLN A 33 6.42 -5.77 -17.70
N GLU A 34 6.61 -7.03 -17.30
CA GLU A 34 6.75 -8.17 -18.22
C GLU A 34 5.49 -8.40 -19.05
N GLY A 35 4.33 -8.10 -18.49
CA GLY A 35 3.03 -8.12 -19.17
C GLY A 35 2.79 -6.96 -20.15
N GLY A 36 3.77 -6.06 -20.33
CA GLY A 36 3.71 -4.95 -21.28
C GLY A 36 3.09 -3.67 -20.74
N TYR A 37 2.85 -3.55 -19.43
CA TYR A 37 2.37 -2.33 -18.79
C TYR A 37 3.52 -1.36 -18.51
N ASP A 38 3.26 -0.05 -18.66
CA ASP A 38 4.17 1.00 -18.21
C ASP A 38 4.02 1.19 -16.69
N VAL A 39 5.01 0.74 -15.92
CA VAL A 39 4.92 0.64 -14.46
C VAL A 39 5.84 1.64 -13.78
N VAL A 40 5.26 2.48 -12.92
CA VAL A 40 6.00 3.27 -11.92
C VAL A 40 5.75 2.67 -10.54
N CYS A 41 6.83 2.29 -9.84
CA CYS A 41 6.78 1.74 -8.49
C CYS A 41 7.26 2.78 -7.46
N PHE A 42 6.33 3.26 -6.63
CA PHE A 42 6.65 4.05 -5.43
C PHE A 42 6.99 3.09 -4.30
N ARG A 43 8.23 3.12 -3.88
CA ARG A 43 8.78 2.14 -2.95
C ARG A 43 9.26 2.79 -1.66
N GLY A 44 8.75 2.33 -0.52
CA GLY A 44 9.21 2.80 0.79
C GLY A 44 10.71 2.55 0.97
N GLU A 45 11.44 3.56 1.44
CA GLU A 45 12.90 3.49 1.69
C GLU A 45 13.29 2.36 2.64
N GLY A 46 12.38 1.96 3.55
CA GLY A 46 12.57 0.84 4.47
C GLY A 46 12.39 -0.54 3.85
N SER A 47 12.11 -0.64 2.56
CA SER A 47 11.89 -1.94 1.91
C SER A 47 13.17 -2.76 1.86
N THR A 48 13.11 -4.01 2.30
CA THR A 48 14.24 -4.94 2.39
C THR A 48 14.29 -5.95 1.24
N PHE A 49 13.18 -6.19 0.55
CA PHE A 49 13.16 -7.05 -0.64
C PHE A 49 13.91 -6.37 -1.80
N ALA A 50 14.57 -7.12 -2.67
CA ALA A 50 15.31 -6.55 -3.80
C ALA A 50 14.39 -5.71 -4.71
N ALA A 51 14.88 -4.58 -5.20
CA ALA A 51 14.10 -3.73 -6.12
C ALA A 51 13.87 -4.44 -7.46
N PRO A 52 12.74 -4.19 -8.15
CA PRO A 52 12.49 -4.77 -9.46
C PRO A 52 13.42 -4.13 -10.51
N THR A 53 13.84 -4.91 -11.49
CA THR A 53 14.61 -4.42 -12.64
C THR A 53 13.66 -3.99 -13.76
N GLY A 54 14.06 -2.99 -14.55
CA GLY A 54 13.29 -2.54 -15.72
C GLY A 54 12.00 -1.74 -15.41
N VAL A 55 11.73 -1.46 -14.12
CA VAL A 55 10.58 -0.69 -13.65
C VAL A 55 11.02 0.72 -13.24
N GLY A 56 10.24 1.74 -13.57
CA GLY A 56 10.46 3.09 -13.06
C GLY A 56 10.30 3.12 -11.53
N LEU A 57 11.36 3.51 -10.80
CA LEU A 57 11.35 3.54 -9.34
C LEU A 57 11.33 4.97 -8.81
N GLN A 58 10.49 5.22 -7.80
CA GLN A 58 10.50 6.41 -6.98
C GLN A 58 10.46 6.02 -5.51
N SER A 59 11.33 6.62 -4.69
CA SER A 59 11.35 6.36 -3.25
C SER A 59 10.40 7.27 -2.50
N PHE A 60 9.82 6.77 -1.40
CA PHE A 60 9.12 7.57 -0.43
C PHE A 60 9.51 7.17 1.01
N SER A 61 9.41 8.11 1.94
CA SER A 61 9.73 7.91 3.36
C SER A 61 8.48 7.89 4.22
N THR A 62 7.66 8.92 4.14
CA THR A 62 6.45 9.12 4.97
C THR A 62 5.17 9.03 4.15
N ASN A 63 4.01 8.95 4.83
CA ASN A 63 2.71 9.04 4.17
C ASN A 63 2.61 10.32 3.32
N ASP A 64 3.04 11.46 3.85
CA ASP A 64 2.99 12.75 3.15
C ASP A 64 3.90 12.80 1.92
N SER A 65 5.08 12.18 1.99
CA SER A 65 5.99 12.11 0.84
C SER A 65 5.39 11.27 -0.29
N LEU A 66 4.74 10.16 0.04
CA LEU A 66 4.02 9.34 -0.95
C LEU A 66 2.81 10.11 -1.53
N ALA A 67 2.03 10.79 -0.71
CA ALA A 67 0.88 11.58 -1.16
C ALA A 67 1.31 12.66 -2.16
N ARG A 68 2.39 13.41 -1.85
CA ARG A 68 2.95 14.40 -2.78
C ARG A 68 3.44 13.77 -4.08
N ALA A 69 4.17 12.65 -4.00
CA ALA A 69 4.68 11.98 -5.18
C ALA A 69 3.55 11.48 -6.10
N LEU A 70 2.48 10.92 -5.55
CA LEU A 70 1.31 10.48 -6.31
C LEU A 70 0.58 11.66 -6.98
N ARG A 71 0.35 12.76 -6.26
CA ARG A 71 -0.30 13.96 -6.81
C ARG A 71 0.53 14.66 -7.90
N SER A 72 1.85 14.48 -7.88
CA SER A 72 2.76 15.07 -8.88
C SER A 72 3.00 14.20 -10.11
N LEU A 73 2.26 13.10 -10.27
CA LEU A 73 2.35 12.27 -11.46
C LEU A 73 2.04 13.09 -12.73
N PRO A 74 2.90 13.02 -13.75
CA PRO A 74 2.72 13.80 -14.99
C PRO A 74 1.55 13.32 -15.85
N ARG A 75 1.09 12.10 -15.61
CA ARG A 75 -0.07 11.49 -16.29
C ARG A 75 -0.99 10.87 -15.28
N GLN A 76 -2.29 10.89 -15.58
CA GLN A 76 -3.27 10.11 -14.81
C GLN A 76 -3.00 8.61 -15.03
N PRO A 77 -2.87 7.81 -13.97
CA PRO A 77 -2.71 6.37 -14.12
C PRO A 77 -4.06 5.71 -14.45
N ASP A 78 -4.04 4.72 -15.32
CA ASP A 78 -5.21 3.87 -15.58
C ASP A 78 -5.45 2.92 -14.40
N LEU A 79 -4.39 2.60 -13.65
CA LEU A 79 -4.39 1.59 -12.62
C LEU A 79 -3.52 1.97 -11.44
N ILE A 80 -4.06 1.80 -10.24
CA ILE A 80 -3.32 2.02 -8.99
C ILE A 80 -3.40 0.76 -8.14
N PHE A 81 -2.24 0.18 -7.82
CA PHE A 81 -2.11 -0.81 -6.76
C PHE A 81 -1.52 -0.14 -5.52
N HIS A 82 -2.33 -0.03 -4.47
CA HIS A 82 -1.90 0.59 -3.23
C HIS A 82 -1.63 -0.46 -2.17
N ALA A 83 -0.41 -1.05 -2.21
CA ALA A 83 0.06 -2.09 -1.30
C ALA A 83 1.14 -1.59 -0.32
N ALA A 84 1.38 -0.28 -0.26
CA ALA A 84 2.28 0.31 0.72
C ALA A 84 1.71 0.16 2.14
N ALA A 85 2.56 -0.22 3.09
CA ALA A 85 2.22 -0.27 4.51
C ALA A 85 2.47 1.11 5.12
N LEU A 86 1.44 1.93 5.15
CA LEU A 86 1.50 3.29 5.65
C LEU A 86 1.38 3.34 7.17
N CYS A 87 1.91 4.41 7.77
CA CYS A 87 1.75 4.66 9.19
C CYS A 87 0.30 5.02 9.51
N ASP A 88 -0.30 4.31 10.47
CA ASP A 88 -1.64 4.62 10.97
C ASP A 88 -1.65 5.83 11.90
N PHE A 89 -0.49 6.15 12.47
CA PHE A 89 -0.27 7.25 13.38
C PHE A 89 0.94 8.08 12.93
N LYS A 90 0.89 9.38 13.20
CA LYS A 90 2.00 10.31 13.03
C LYS A 90 2.50 10.78 14.39
N ILE A 91 3.79 11.07 14.51
CA ILE A 91 4.38 11.65 15.71
C ILE A 91 4.06 13.15 15.74
N VAL A 92 3.43 13.62 16.81
CA VAL A 92 3.08 15.02 16.99
C VAL A 92 3.92 15.70 18.05
N ALA A 93 4.41 14.98 19.05
CA ALA A 93 5.32 15.48 20.06
C ALA A 93 6.19 14.38 20.65
N ILE A 94 7.36 14.74 21.13
CA ILE A 94 8.26 13.88 21.91
C ILE A 94 8.66 14.64 23.16
N GLU A 95 8.22 14.15 24.31
CA GLU A 95 8.60 14.70 25.60
C GLU A 95 9.91 14.07 26.09
N GLY A 96 10.69 14.87 26.84
CA GLY A 96 11.99 14.44 27.38
C GLY A 96 13.18 14.76 26.46
N SER A 97 12.96 15.38 25.31
CA SER A 97 14.04 15.91 24.47
C SER A 97 13.53 16.93 23.46
N ASP A 98 14.26 18.02 23.31
CA ASP A 98 14.06 19.03 22.25
C ASP A 98 14.93 18.76 21.02
N SER A 99 15.78 17.73 21.05
CA SER A 99 16.71 17.42 19.98
C SER A 99 16.05 16.64 18.86
N LYS A 100 16.14 17.20 17.64
CA LYS A 100 15.78 16.50 16.40
C LYS A 100 16.91 15.61 15.85
N GLU A 101 18.13 15.78 16.33
CA GLU A 101 19.29 15.02 15.80
C GLU A 101 19.34 13.60 16.38
N LYS A 102 19.77 13.46 17.62
CA LYS A 102 19.82 12.19 18.33
C LYS A 102 19.47 12.39 19.80
N ILE A 103 18.39 11.78 20.24
CA ILE A 103 17.96 11.82 21.63
C ILE A 103 18.90 10.95 22.47
N SER A 104 19.49 11.56 23.52
CA SER A 104 20.40 10.84 24.42
C SER A 104 19.64 9.93 25.38
N SER A 105 20.00 8.66 25.45
CA SER A 105 19.47 7.73 26.45
C SER A 105 19.93 8.02 27.88
N ARG A 106 20.91 8.94 28.05
CA ARG A 106 21.40 9.35 29.38
C ARG A 106 20.52 10.39 30.05
N SER A 107 19.66 11.08 29.29
CA SER A 107 18.74 12.11 29.80
C SER A 107 17.42 11.51 30.38
N GLY A 108 17.31 10.19 30.45
CA GLY A 108 16.12 9.52 30.98
C GLY A 108 15.23 8.93 29.87
N GLY A 109 13.97 8.64 30.22
CA GLY A 109 12.97 8.15 29.27
C GLY A 109 12.43 9.25 28.37
N ILE A 110 11.81 8.85 27.27
CA ILE A 110 11.03 9.73 26.39
C ILE A 110 9.59 9.22 26.27
N THR A 111 8.65 10.15 26.08
CA THR A 111 7.27 9.83 25.71
C THR A 111 7.00 10.31 24.30
N ILE A 112 6.47 9.43 23.45
CA ILE A 112 6.12 9.78 22.08
C ILE A 112 4.60 9.90 21.98
N HIS A 113 4.11 11.07 21.60
CA HIS A 113 2.70 11.33 21.37
C HIS A 113 2.35 11.07 19.92
N LEU A 114 1.35 10.24 19.71
CA LEU A 114 0.88 9.81 18.40
C LEU A 114 -0.56 10.25 18.18
N GLU A 115 -0.86 10.77 16.99
CA GLU A 115 -2.21 11.03 16.51
C GLU A 115 -2.50 10.22 15.25
N PRO A 116 -3.79 9.91 14.95
CA PRO A 116 -4.15 9.26 13.70
C PRO A 116 -3.60 9.99 12.48
N ALA A 117 -2.93 9.27 11.59
CA ALA A 117 -2.42 9.81 10.33
C ALA A 117 -3.51 9.83 9.25
N PRO A 118 -3.49 10.79 8.31
CA PRO A 118 -4.35 10.78 7.14
C PRO A 118 -4.16 9.49 6.33
N LYS A 119 -5.27 8.94 5.83
CA LYS A 119 -5.26 7.73 5.00
C LYS A 119 -5.23 8.11 3.53
N ILE A 120 -4.28 7.57 2.78
CA ILE A 120 -4.13 7.85 1.34
C ILE A 120 -5.20 7.12 0.50
N LEU A 121 -5.49 5.87 0.82
CA LEU A 121 -6.38 5.04 -0.02
C LEU A 121 -7.76 5.67 -0.30
N PRO A 122 -8.45 6.30 0.67
CA PRO A 122 -9.71 7.00 0.39
C PRO A 122 -9.54 8.19 -0.57
N GLU A 123 -8.40 8.90 -0.49
CA GLU A 123 -8.14 10.09 -1.32
C GLU A 123 -7.78 9.73 -2.77
N LEU A 124 -7.33 8.49 -3.04
CA LEU A 124 -6.93 8.08 -4.39
C LEU A 124 -8.06 8.18 -5.39
N ARG A 125 -9.30 7.95 -5.00
CA ARG A 125 -10.47 8.08 -5.89
C ARG A 125 -10.73 9.53 -6.29
N GLU A 126 -10.50 10.47 -5.38
CA GLU A 126 -10.60 11.91 -5.67
C GLU A 126 -9.47 12.37 -6.59
N TRP A 127 -8.22 11.94 -6.32
CA TRP A 127 -7.08 12.33 -7.14
C TRP A 127 -7.08 11.70 -8.53
N PHE A 128 -7.61 10.48 -8.65
CA PHE A 128 -7.59 9.66 -9.85
C PHE A 128 -8.97 9.06 -10.12
N PRO A 129 -9.95 9.88 -10.52
CA PRO A 129 -11.35 9.46 -10.60
C PRO A 129 -11.62 8.33 -11.61
N GLN A 130 -10.79 8.20 -12.64
CA GLN A 130 -10.95 7.20 -13.69
C GLN A 130 -10.08 5.94 -13.48
N ALA A 131 -9.12 5.99 -12.56
CA ALA A 131 -8.22 4.86 -12.32
C ALA A 131 -8.97 3.67 -11.72
N LEU A 132 -8.60 2.46 -12.12
CA LEU A 132 -8.94 1.26 -11.37
C LEU A 132 -8.04 1.18 -10.14
N ILE A 133 -8.64 1.19 -8.94
CA ILE A 133 -7.91 1.24 -7.67
C ILE A 133 -8.01 -0.11 -6.98
N VAL A 134 -6.83 -0.72 -6.75
CA VAL A 134 -6.66 -1.97 -6.00
C VAL A 134 -6.01 -1.64 -4.66
N GLY A 135 -6.78 -1.79 -3.57
CA GLY A 135 -6.28 -1.64 -2.21
C GLY A 135 -5.83 -2.98 -1.61
N TRP A 136 -5.13 -2.91 -0.48
CA TRP A 136 -4.69 -4.08 0.30
C TRP A 136 -5.26 -4.05 1.69
N LYS A 137 -5.65 -5.23 2.18
CA LYS A 137 -6.08 -5.45 3.57
C LYS A 137 -5.33 -6.65 4.14
N TYR A 138 -4.44 -6.37 5.11
CA TYR A 138 -3.67 -7.37 5.83
C TYR A 138 -4.27 -7.52 7.23
N GLU A 139 -4.76 -8.72 7.57
CA GLU A 139 -5.39 -9.00 8.86
C GLU A 139 -4.64 -10.10 9.62
N LEU A 140 -4.33 -9.82 10.88
CA LEU A 140 -3.60 -10.72 11.76
C LEU A 140 -4.55 -11.58 12.62
N ASP A 141 -5.61 -10.95 13.15
CA ASP A 141 -6.51 -11.53 14.12
C ASP A 141 -7.88 -11.84 13.51
N GLY A 142 -8.57 -12.82 14.11
CA GLY A 142 -9.87 -13.28 13.65
C GLY A 142 -9.80 -14.47 12.70
N GLN A 143 -10.89 -14.69 11.99
CA GLN A 143 -11.04 -15.78 11.02
C GLN A 143 -11.06 -15.22 9.58
N ARG A 144 -11.01 -16.13 8.61
CA ARG A 144 -11.06 -15.75 7.18
C ARG A 144 -12.28 -14.91 6.82
N SER A 145 -13.44 -15.22 7.42
CA SER A 145 -14.66 -14.43 7.26
C SER A 145 -14.48 -12.98 7.72
N ASP A 146 -13.76 -12.77 8.82
CA ASP A 146 -13.55 -11.44 9.39
C ASP A 146 -12.60 -10.62 8.50
N ALA A 147 -11.55 -11.26 7.98
CA ALA A 147 -10.64 -10.64 7.04
C ALA A 147 -11.35 -10.23 5.73
N ILE A 148 -12.24 -11.06 5.21
CA ILE A 148 -13.07 -10.77 4.03
C ILE A 148 -14.04 -9.62 4.34
N ALA A 149 -14.68 -9.63 5.50
CA ALA A 149 -15.60 -8.56 5.94
C ALA A 149 -14.87 -7.21 6.06
N SER A 150 -13.64 -7.21 6.62
CA SER A 150 -12.77 -6.02 6.67
C SER A 150 -12.41 -5.51 5.27
N GLY A 151 -12.11 -6.40 4.33
CA GLY A 151 -11.88 -6.04 2.92
C GLY A 151 -13.12 -5.42 2.27
N ALA A 152 -14.30 -5.99 2.51
CA ALA A 152 -15.58 -5.46 2.01
C ALA A 152 -15.90 -4.07 2.61
N GLN A 153 -15.60 -3.87 3.89
CA GLN A 153 -15.72 -2.57 4.54
C GLN A 153 -14.77 -1.53 3.91
N GLN A 154 -13.52 -1.92 3.65
CA GLN A 154 -12.54 -1.05 2.99
C GLN A 154 -13.03 -0.63 1.60
N LEU A 155 -13.52 -1.55 0.77
CA LEU A 155 -14.07 -1.24 -0.56
C LEU A 155 -15.15 -0.16 -0.50
N ARG A 156 -16.10 -0.29 0.45
CA ARG A 156 -17.17 0.70 0.64
C ARG A 156 -16.66 2.04 1.13
N ALA A 157 -15.72 2.03 2.08
CA ALA A 157 -15.23 3.25 2.72
C ALA A 157 -14.28 4.07 1.83
N THR A 158 -13.56 3.43 0.91
CA THR A 158 -12.49 4.08 0.13
C THR A 158 -12.83 4.31 -1.33
N GLY A 159 -13.95 3.73 -1.82
CA GLY A 159 -14.29 3.78 -3.24
C GLY A 159 -13.30 3.04 -4.15
N SER A 160 -12.45 2.16 -3.60
CA SER A 160 -11.59 1.29 -4.40
C SER A 160 -12.42 0.22 -5.14
N ASP A 161 -11.89 -0.31 -6.24
CA ASP A 161 -12.62 -1.25 -7.10
C ASP A 161 -12.37 -2.70 -6.71
N VAL A 162 -11.17 -2.94 -6.18
CA VAL A 162 -10.70 -4.25 -5.75
C VAL A 162 -9.96 -4.10 -4.41
N CYS A 163 -10.12 -5.09 -3.53
CA CYS A 163 -9.33 -5.23 -2.33
C CYS A 163 -8.64 -6.60 -2.33
N VAL A 164 -7.32 -6.62 -2.25
CA VAL A 164 -6.57 -7.84 -1.99
C VAL A 164 -6.51 -8.06 -0.49
N VAL A 165 -7.10 -9.16 -0.03
CA VAL A 165 -7.11 -9.55 1.39
C VAL A 165 -6.11 -10.66 1.62
N ASN A 166 -5.26 -10.50 2.63
CA ASN A 166 -4.30 -11.52 3.06
C ASN A 166 -3.93 -11.34 4.53
N GLY A 167 -3.03 -12.17 5.02
CA GLY A 167 -2.57 -12.15 6.41
C GLY A 167 -3.01 -13.40 7.16
N LYS A 168 -2.61 -13.51 8.43
CA LYS A 168 -2.83 -14.71 9.25
C LYS A 168 -4.31 -15.07 9.38
N ALA A 169 -5.19 -14.08 9.53
CA ALA A 169 -6.64 -14.29 9.62
C ALA A 169 -7.24 -14.82 8.31
N TYR A 170 -6.74 -14.37 7.15
CA TYR A 170 -7.19 -14.87 5.85
C TYR A 170 -6.73 -16.32 5.61
N GLY A 171 -5.58 -16.71 6.14
CA GLY A 171 -4.90 -17.98 5.90
C GLY A 171 -3.93 -17.90 4.72
N GLU A 172 -3.58 -19.05 4.14
CA GLU A 172 -2.64 -19.10 3.03
C GLU A 172 -3.18 -18.42 1.77
N GLY A 173 -2.30 -17.80 1.01
CA GLY A 173 -2.62 -17.14 -0.26
C GLY A 173 -3.24 -15.75 -0.11
N TYR A 174 -4.04 -15.37 -1.11
CA TYR A 174 -4.61 -14.04 -1.29
C TYR A 174 -6.05 -14.13 -1.76
N GLY A 175 -6.90 -13.25 -1.25
CA GLY A 175 -8.27 -13.10 -1.72
C GLY A 175 -8.41 -11.83 -2.54
N ILE A 176 -8.83 -11.92 -3.80
CA ILE A 176 -9.21 -10.76 -4.60
C ILE A 176 -10.72 -10.55 -4.40
N LEU A 177 -11.07 -9.53 -3.66
CA LEU A 177 -12.45 -9.14 -3.38
C LEU A 177 -12.84 -7.96 -4.26
N ARG A 178 -13.98 -8.05 -4.95
CA ARG A 178 -14.53 -7.01 -5.82
C ARG A 178 -15.70 -6.29 -5.16
N ARG A 179 -16.18 -5.19 -5.75
CA ARG A 179 -17.33 -4.42 -5.24
C ARG A 179 -18.64 -5.21 -5.17
N ASP A 180 -18.83 -6.17 -6.07
CA ASP A 180 -19.97 -7.10 -6.06
C ASP A 180 -19.85 -8.20 -5.01
N LEU A 181 -18.84 -8.12 -4.17
CA LEU A 181 -18.46 -9.08 -3.11
C LEU A 181 -18.06 -10.46 -3.65
N SER A 182 -17.84 -10.59 -4.95
CA SER A 182 -17.20 -11.79 -5.49
C SER A 182 -15.77 -11.91 -5.00
N LEU A 183 -15.39 -13.12 -4.58
CA LEU A 183 -14.06 -13.43 -4.05
C LEU A 183 -13.38 -14.47 -4.92
N ARG A 184 -12.18 -14.14 -5.42
CA ARG A 184 -11.29 -15.10 -6.08
C ARG A 184 -10.09 -15.36 -5.19
N HIS A 185 -9.85 -16.64 -4.86
CA HIS A 185 -8.66 -17.05 -4.12
C HIS A 185 -7.48 -17.30 -5.07
N CYS A 186 -6.29 -16.84 -4.66
CA CYS A 186 -5.00 -17.07 -5.32
C CYS A 186 -4.03 -17.69 -4.31
N GLN A 187 -3.37 -18.78 -4.68
CA GLN A 187 -2.50 -19.53 -3.76
C GLN A 187 -1.19 -18.80 -3.48
N ASP A 188 -0.67 -18.07 -4.47
CA ASP A 188 0.63 -17.43 -4.43
C ASP A 188 0.63 -16.07 -5.16
N LYS A 189 1.77 -15.37 -5.11
CA LYS A 189 1.95 -14.05 -5.72
C LYS A 189 1.91 -14.10 -7.25
N LYS A 190 2.28 -15.23 -7.86
CA LYS A 190 2.24 -15.40 -9.31
C LYS A 190 0.81 -15.55 -9.80
N SER A 191 0.01 -16.41 -9.17
CA SER A 191 -1.42 -16.55 -9.46
C SER A 191 -2.20 -15.27 -9.16
N LEU A 192 -1.81 -14.51 -8.13
CA LEU A 192 -2.36 -13.19 -7.84
C LEU A 192 -2.09 -12.20 -8.99
N ALA A 193 -0.85 -12.12 -9.47
CA ALA A 193 -0.48 -11.22 -10.57
C ALA A 193 -1.30 -11.53 -11.83
N LEU A 194 -1.38 -12.79 -12.23
CA LEU A 194 -2.16 -13.24 -13.40
C LEU A 194 -3.64 -12.91 -13.24
N ALA A 195 -4.21 -13.17 -12.06
CA ALA A 195 -5.62 -12.88 -11.79
C ALA A 195 -5.94 -11.38 -11.83
N LEU A 196 -5.03 -10.53 -11.36
CA LEU A 196 -5.17 -9.07 -11.42
C LEU A 196 -5.06 -8.57 -12.88
N MET A 197 -4.16 -9.11 -13.69
CA MET A 197 -4.07 -8.79 -15.13
C MET A 197 -5.36 -9.17 -15.89
N GLU A 198 -5.95 -10.34 -15.59
CA GLU A 198 -7.23 -10.74 -16.19
C GLU A 198 -8.39 -9.78 -15.86
N ILE A 199 -8.41 -9.23 -14.64
CA ILE A 199 -9.40 -8.24 -14.23
C ILE A 199 -9.28 -6.96 -15.08
N LEU A 200 -8.04 -6.52 -15.33
CA LEU A 200 -7.76 -5.34 -16.16
C LEU A 200 -8.20 -5.53 -17.60
N ALA A 201 -7.77 -6.62 -18.22
CA ALA A 201 -8.12 -6.93 -19.61
C ALA A 201 -9.65 -6.99 -19.86
N LYS A 202 -10.43 -7.35 -18.83
CA LYS A 202 -11.90 -7.32 -18.91
C LYS A 202 -12.47 -5.91 -18.79
N ASN A 203 -11.87 -5.04 -17.94
CA ASN A 203 -12.33 -3.65 -17.80
C ASN A 203 -12.04 -2.82 -19.05
N GLU A 204 -10.89 -3.00 -19.69
CA GLU A 204 -10.54 -2.32 -20.96
C GLU A 204 -11.54 -2.62 -22.06
N LYS A 205 -11.98 -3.87 -22.19
CA LYS A 205 -12.99 -4.29 -23.18
C LYS A 205 -14.37 -3.69 -22.91
N SER A 206 -14.74 -3.46 -21.66
CA SER A 206 -16.03 -2.86 -21.30
C SER A 206 -16.06 -1.34 -21.54
N THR A 207 -14.90 -0.67 -21.43
CA THR A 207 -14.77 0.77 -21.64
C THR A 207 -14.66 1.12 -23.15
N SER A 208 -14.15 0.19 -23.96
CA SER A 208 -14.02 0.37 -25.44
C SER A 208 -15.32 0.06 -26.22
N ALA A 209 -16.38 -0.41 -25.52
CA ALA A 209 -17.66 -0.78 -26.12
C ALA A 209 -18.75 0.31 -25.95
N HIS A 210 -18.39 1.48 -25.48
CA HIS A 210 -19.23 2.67 -25.34
C HIS A 210 -18.61 3.86 -26.09
#